data_da41440658df9b14724972870d5f11ca
#
_entry.id   da41440658df9b14724972870d5f11ca
#
_cell.length_a   1.000
_cell.length_b   1.000
_cell.length_c   1.000
_cell.angle_alpha   90.00
_cell.angle_beta   90.00
_cell.angle_gamma   90.00
#
_symmetry.space_group_name_H-M   'P 1'
#
loop_
_entity.id
_entity.type
_entity.pdbx_description
1 polymer ?
#
loop_
_entity_poly.entity_id
_entity_poly.type
_entity_poly.pdbx_seq_one_letter_code
_entity_poly.pdbx_strand_id
1 'polypeptide(L)'
;MPRPRLGSNLDKPKDFKQTTKKLVSTYLAKYKFSLIIVFIFAIGSTIFTIVGPKILGNATTEVFNGIVSKMSGGSGIDFTKIAEILITLLVLYVISAIFSFIQGFTMTGVSQKVTYKLRADISKKINKLPMKYFDKKTHGEVLSIITNDVDTLSMNLNQSITQIITSICTVIGILIMMLTISWEMTLISLIIIPISGIIIKKIVEKSQKYFKSQQDYLGHVNGQVEETYGGLDIVKAFNGEERAIKEFKNANDELYISAWKSQFLSGLMFPIMNFISNIGYVGVAVAGGYLALNGTITVGNIQSFIQYNKQFTHPINQIAQISGMLQAMIAAAERVFDFLEQPEEEQTNNKDIDTSKLKGNVKFKNVKFGYDEGKTIINDFSSKIKEGQKIAIVGPTGAGKTTIVKLLMRFYDVSSGEILVDGYNIKDFERGELRKIFGMVLQDTWLFGGTVKENIKYGKEDATDDEIIRAAKAAHVHHFIKTLPNGYNSILNEESSNVSAGQKQLLTIARVILTDPKILILDEATSSIDTRTEIEIQKAMDNLMEGRTSFIIAHRLSTIKNADLILVMNHGDIVEQGTHEELLNKNGFYADLYNSQFEDCNDEIE
;
A
#
# COMPACT_ATOMS: atom_id res chain seq x y z
N MET A 1 -19.92 -10.77 -4.73
CA MET A 1 -19.50 -9.94 -3.59
C MET A 1 -19.20 -8.55 -4.13
N PRO A 2 -19.68 -7.46 -3.55
CA PRO A 2 -19.31 -6.12 -4.00
C PRO A 2 -17.81 -5.94 -3.78
N ARG A 3 -17.06 -5.71 -4.86
CA ARG A 3 -15.63 -5.39 -4.82
C ARG A 3 -15.42 -4.08 -4.07
N PRO A 4 -14.41 -3.97 -3.22
CA PRO A 4 -14.10 -2.73 -2.54
C PRO A 4 -13.77 -1.66 -3.59
N ARG A 5 -14.42 -0.50 -3.48
CA ARG A 5 -14.15 0.66 -4.32
C ARG A 5 -12.71 1.11 -4.14
N LEU A 6 -11.86 0.85 -5.12
CA LEU A 6 -10.58 1.53 -5.31
C LEU A 6 -10.93 2.96 -5.77
N GLY A 7 -10.92 3.93 -4.88
CA GLY A 7 -11.14 5.32 -5.27
C GLY A 7 -11.60 6.17 -4.10
N SER A 8 -10.63 6.82 -3.44
CA SER A 8 -10.75 8.15 -2.84
C SER A 8 -12.08 8.50 -2.12
N ASN A 9 -12.39 7.80 -1.05
CA ASN A 9 -12.82 8.57 0.09
C ASN A 9 -11.52 9.02 0.78
N LEU A 10 -11.29 10.33 0.83
CA LEU A 10 -10.47 10.95 1.86
C LEU A 10 -11.20 10.65 3.16
N ASP A 11 -11.06 9.43 3.65
CA ASP A 11 -11.64 9.00 4.90
C ASP A 11 -11.06 9.92 5.95
N LYS A 12 -11.95 10.68 6.58
CA LYS A 12 -11.54 11.46 7.74
C LYS A 12 -10.99 10.47 8.75
N PRO A 13 -9.83 10.72 9.34
CA PRO A 13 -9.27 9.83 10.32
C PRO A 13 -10.27 9.63 11.45
N LYS A 14 -10.46 8.40 11.90
CA LYS A 14 -11.40 8.05 12.97
C LYS A 14 -10.97 8.67 14.29
N ASP A 15 -9.66 8.65 14.57
CA ASP A 15 -9.05 9.27 15.75
C ASP A 15 -7.81 10.10 15.38
N PHE A 16 -8.07 11.34 14.94
CA PHE A 16 -7.03 12.30 14.59
C PHE A 16 -6.02 12.54 15.72
N LYS A 17 -6.48 12.66 16.97
CA LYS A 17 -5.63 13.04 18.11
C LYS A 17 -4.71 11.90 18.52
N GLN A 18 -5.23 10.68 18.59
CA GLN A 18 -4.45 9.50 18.99
C GLN A 18 -3.40 9.16 17.93
N THR A 19 -3.79 9.15 16.65
CA THR A 19 -2.89 8.88 15.52
C THR A 19 -1.77 9.92 15.44
N THR A 20 -2.09 11.21 15.58
CA THR A 20 -1.08 12.29 15.61
C THR A 20 -0.11 12.10 16.79
N LYS A 21 -0.62 11.82 18.00
CA LYS A 21 0.21 11.57 19.18
C LYS A 21 1.16 10.40 18.94
N LYS A 22 0.67 9.32 18.34
CA LYS A 22 1.46 8.12 18.03
C LYS A 22 2.53 8.41 16.98
N LEU A 23 2.19 9.11 15.90
CA LEU A 23 3.15 9.53 14.87
C LEU A 23 4.29 10.36 15.47
N VAL A 24 3.94 11.35 16.29
CA VAL A 24 4.92 12.22 16.94
C VAL A 24 5.77 11.45 17.93
N SER A 25 5.19 10.66 18.84
CA SER A 25 5.95 9.97 19.92
C SER A 25 6.83 8.85 19.40
N THR A 26 6.37 8.09 18.40
CA THR A 26 7.08 6.87 17.96
C THR A 26 8.11 7.17 16.88
N TYR A 27 7.78 8.06 15.94
CA TYR A 27 8.61 8.30 14.75
C TYR A 27 9.31 9.66 14.76
N LEU A 28 8.62 10.75 15.13
CA LEU A 28 9.19 12.11 15.08
C LEU A 28 10.03 12.48 16.30
N ALA A 29 9.68 11.98 17.48
CA ALA A 29 10.39 12.33 18.74
C ALA A 29 11.87 11.99 18.71
N LYS A 30 12.28 10.98 17.93
CA LYS A 30 13.69 10.61 17.72
C LYS A 30 14.49 11.72 17.02
N TYR A 31 13.83 12.59 16.26
CA TYR A 31 14.42 13.65 15.47
C TYR A 31 14.15 15.05 16.06
N LYS A 32 13.85 15.14 17.37
CA LYS A 32 13.49 16.39 18.05
C LYS A 32 14.49 17.52 17.82
N PHE A 33 15.79 17.24 17.83
CA PHE A 33 16.84 18.26 17.57
C PHE A 33 16.77 18.78 16.13
N SER A 34 16.59 17.89 15.15
CA SER A 34 16.41 18.30 13.75
C SER A 34 15.13 19.14 13.57
N LEU A 35 14.04 18.78 14.25
CA LEU A 35 12.79 19.56 14.21
C LEU A 35 12.94 20.92 14.88
N ILE A 36 13.72 21.04 15.96
CA ILE A 36 14.06 22.34 16.58
C ILE A 36 14.86 23.19 15.61
N ILE A 37 15.85 22.63 14.91
CA ILE A 37 16.60 23.32 13.87
C ILE A 37 15.65 23.83 12.78
N VAL A 38 14.78 22.97 12.25
CA VAL A 38 13.76 23.35 11.25
C VAL A 38 12.93 24.53 11.76
N PHE A 39 12.47 24.48 13.00
CA PHE A 39 11.66 25.55 13.61
C PHE A 39 12.41 26.88 13.71
N ILE A 40 13.64 26.87 14.21
CA ILE A 40 14.48 28.08 14.35
C ILE A 40 14.75 28.70 12.98
N PHE A 41 15.19 27.90 12.01
CA PHE A 41 15.51 28.37 10.67
C PHE A 41 14.27 28.83 9.88
N ALA A 42 13.11 28.20 10.10
CA ALA A 42 11.83 28.62 9.54
C ALA A 42 11.43 30.01 10.04
N ILE A 43 11.49 30.24 11.36
CA ILE A 43 11.19 31.54 11.96
C ILE A 43 12.18 32.59 11.48
N GLY A 44 13.48 32.29 11.51
CA GLY A 44 14.53 33.22 11.07
C GLY A 44 14.36 33.62 9.61
N SER A 45 14.17 32.67 8.69
CA SER A 45 13.91 32.96 7.28
C SER A 45 12.67 33.85 7.09
N THR A 46 11.59 33.52 7.82
CA THR A 46 10.34 34.29 7.76
C THR A 46 10.50 35.71 8.26
N ILE A 47 11.23 35.93 9.37
CA ILE A 47 11.50 37.27 9.91
C ILE A 47 12.26 38.13 8.88
N PHE A 48 13.32 37.60 8.26
CA PHE A 48 14.05 38.33 7.25
C PHE A 48 13.20 38.68 6.03
N THR A 49 12.32 37.78 5.61
CA THR A 49 11.38 38.02 4.51
C THR A 49 10.37 39.13 4.86
N ILE A 50 9.85 39.14 6.10
CA ILE A 50 8.86 40.14 6.57
C ILE A 50 9.46 41.55 6.74
N VAL A 51 10.71 41.65 7.13
CA VAL A 51 11.40 42.96 7.29
C VAL A 51 11.69 43.60 5.94
N GLY A 52 11.83 42.80 4.86
CA GLY A 52 12.18 43.29 3.52
C GLY A 52 11.33 44.43 2.99
N PRO A 53 9.98 44.35 3.00
CA PRO A 53 9.12 45.44 2.53
C PRO A 53 9.34 46.77 3.25
N LYS A 54 9.64 46.74 4.56
CA LYS A 54 9.92 47.96 5.33
C LYS A 54 11.22 48.64 4.90
N ILE A 55 12.29 47.85 4.68
CA ILE A 55 13.57 48.35 4.22
C ILE A 55 13.45 48.92 2.79
N LEU A 56 12.72 48.23 1.91
CA LEU A 56 12.45 48.73 0.56
C LEU A 56 11.65 50.03 0.58
N GLY A 57 10.68 50.16 1.51
CA GLY A 57 9.94 51.41 1.75
C GLY A 57 10.84 52.57 2.15
N ASN A 58 11.89 52.33 2.97
CA ASN A 58 12.83 53.36 3.31
C ASN A 58 13.60 53.86 2.05
N ALA A 59 13.99 52.96 1.14
CA ALA A 59 14.59 53.36 -0.14
C ALA A 59 13.66 54.25 -0.98
N THR A 60 12.36 53.89 -1.02
CA THR A 60 11.35 54.70 -1.73
C THR A 60 11.17 56.08 -1.07
N THR A 61 11.21 56.15 0.24
CA THR A 61 11.16 57.45 0.96
C THR A 61 12.37 58.32 0.62
N GLU A 62 13.58 57.77 0.56
CA GLU A 62 14.79 58.51 0.17
C GLU A 62 14.72 59.00 -1.28
N VAL A 63 14.19 58.21 -2.21
CA VAL A 63 13.94 58.65 -3.59
C VAL A 63 12.98 59.83 -3.62
N PHE A 64 11.85 59.70 -2.90
CA PHE A 64 10.84 60.77 -2.84
C PHE A 64 11.41 62.07 -2.23
N ASN A 65 12.10 61.97 -1.10
CA ASN A 65 12.71 63.10 -0.43
C ASN A 65 13.76 63.77 -1.31
N GLY A 66 14.55 62.98 -2.05
CA GLY A 66 15.53 63.50 -3.02
C GLY A 66 14.89 64.25 -4.19
N ILE A 67 13.75 63.80 -4.69
CA ILE A 67 12.98 64.50 -5.73
C ILE A 67 12.46 65.84 -5.18
N VAL A 68 11.87 65.84 -3.99
CA VAL A 68 11.37 67.07 -3.33
C VAL A 68 12.50 68.04 -3.05
N SER A 69 13.67 67.59 -2.56
CA SER A 69 14.87 68.38 -2.35
C SER A 69 15.34 69.02 -3.66
N LYS A 70 15.39 68.29 -4.77
CA LYS A 70 15.75 68.78 -6.07
C LYS A 70 14.78 69.85 -6.58
N MET A 71 13.50 69.72 -6.36
CA MET A 71 12.47 70.69 -6.72
C MET A 71 12.64 72.01 -5.89
N SER A 72 13.16 71.90 -4.65
CA SER A 72 13.42 73.00 -3.74
C SER A 72 14.82 73.60 -3.88
N GLY A 73 15.59 73.22 -4.90
CA GLY A 73 16.93 73.70 -5.17
C GLY A 73 18.09 73.06 -4.39
N GLY A 74 17.81 71.88 -3.75
CA GLY A 74 18.82 71.13 -2.99
C GLY A 74 19.62 70.14 -3.81
N SER A 75 20.38 69.23 -3.13
CA SER A 75 21.36 68.30 -3.72
C SER A 75 20.72 67.17 -4.55
N GLY A 76 19.40 66.96 -4.42
CA GLY A 76 18.68 65.90 -5.15
C GLY A 76 18.72 64.51 -4.46
N ILE A 77 18.72 63.47 -5.26
CA ILE A 77 18.64 62.06 -4.78
C ILE A 77 20.02 61.60 -4.32
N ASP A 78 20.10 61.06 -3.10
CA ASP A 78 21.30 60.41 -2.56
C ASP A 78 21.35 58.92 -2.99
N PHE A 79 22.00 58.65 -4.12
CA PHE A 79 22.16 57.30 -4.64
C PHE A 79 23.04 56.41 -3.76
N THR A 80 23.97 56.99 -2.98
CA THR A 80 24.84 56.23 -2.07
C THR A 80 24.03 55.63 -0.95
N LYS A 81 23.14 56.41 -0.33
CA LYS A 81 22.24 55.93 0.73
C LYS A 81 21.24 54.90 0.22
N ILE A 82 20.70 55.08 -0.98
CA ILE A 82 19.82 54.11 -1.61
C ILE A 82 20.59 52.79 -1.87
N ALA A 83 21.83 52.85 -2.35
CA ALA A 83 22.65 51.65 -2.57
C ALA A 83 22.93 50.91 -1.27
N GLU A 84 23.23 51.59 -0.16
CA GLU A 84 23.39 50.97 1.17
C GLU A 84 22.13 50.23 1.61
N ILE A 85 20.93 50.83 1.45
CA ILE A 85 19.65 50.21 1.79
C ILE A 85 19.40 48.98 0.93
N LEU A 86 19.66 49.04 -0.39
CA LEU A 86 19.47 47.92 -1.30
C LEU A 86 20.45 46.76 -1.06
N ILE A 87 21.72 47.09 -0.74
CA ILE A 87 22.73 46.09 -0.38
C ILE A 87 22.31 45.39 0.93
N THR A 88 21.85 46.15 1.93
CA THR A 88 21.33 45.59 3.18
C THR A 88 20.16 44.64 2.92
N LEU A 89 19.22 45.03 2.05
CA LEU A 89 18.09 44.20 1.65
C LEU A 89 18.55 42.92 0.93
N LEU A 90 19.53 43.02 0.03
CA LEU A 90 20.10 41.86 -0.67
C LEU A 90 20.73 40.87 0.31
N VAL A 91 21.52 41.35 1.27
CA VAL A 91 22.15 40.52 2.29
C VAL A 91 21.10 39.81 3.13
N LEU A 92 20.04 40.50 3.54
CA LEU A 92 18.93 39.88 4.29
C LEU A 92 18.22 38.78 3.49
N TYR A 93 17.98 38.99 2.20
CA TYR A 93 17.37 37.95 1.34
C TYR A 93 18.30 36.76 1.13
N VAL A 94 19.61 36.97 0.99
CA VAL A 94 20.59 35.88 0.91
C VAL A 94 20.59 35.06 2.20
N ILE A 95 20.60 35.72 3.37
CA ILE A 95 20.52 35.03 4.67
C ILE A 95 19.19 34.25 4.79
N SER A 96 18.08 34.87 4.39
CA SER A 96 16.76 34.22 4.37
C SER A 96 16.77 32.97 3.48
N ALA A 97 17.37 33.04 2.29
CA ALA A 97 17.48 31.89 1.38
C ALA A 97 18.33 30.76 1.97
N ILE A 98 19.46 31.10 2.61
CA ILE A 98 20.30 30.10 3.30
C ILE A 98 19.52 29.43 4.43
N PHE A 99 18.77 30.18 5.24
CA PHE A 99 17.95 29.65 6.32
C PHE A 99 16.86 28.72 5.77
N SER A 100 16.17 29.14 4.71
CA SER A 100 15.16 28.32 4.04
C SER A 100 15.74 27.03 3.45
N PHE A 101 16.96 27.12 2.88
CA PHE A 101 17.67 25.93 2.37
C PHE A 101 18.00 24.93 3.49
N ILE A 102 18.59 25.40 4.61
CA ILE A 102 18.93 24.55 5.77
C ILE A 102 17.67 23.89 6.34
N GLN A 103 16.58 24.67 6.48
CA GLN A 103 15.29 24.18 6.92
C GLN A 103 14.76 23.06 6.02
N GLY A 104 14.70 23.29 4.69
CA GLY A 104 14.20 22.33 3.72
C GLY A 104 15.03 21.06 3.66
N PHE A 105 16.37 21.20 3.63
CA PHE A 105 17.31 20.08 3.64
C PHE A 105 17.14 19.20 4.89
N THR A 106 17.07 19.84 6.06
CA THR A 106 16.91 19.14 7.33
C THR A 106 15.56 18.43 7.41
N MET A 107 14.46 19.09 7.01
CA MET A 107 13.11 18.51 7.07
C MET A 107 12.95 17.35 6.09
N THR A 108 13.49 17.46 4.87
CA THR A 108 13.53 16.37 3.90
C THR A 108 14.29 15.17 4.46
N GLY A 109 15.45 15.41 5.11
CA GLY A 109 16.21 14.35 5.78
C GLY A 109 15.40 13.62 6.88
N VAL A 110 14.64 14.36 7.69
CA VAL A 110 13.76 13.77 8.72
C VAL A 110 12.64 12.96 8.08
N SER A 111 11.94 13.52 7.08
CA SER A 111 10.84 12.85 6.37
C SER A 111 11.30 11.53 5.75
N GLN A 112 12.43 11.51 5.04
CA GLN A 112 12.97 10.31 4.41
C GLN A 112 13.39 9.24 5.44
N LYS A 113 13.95 9.62 6.57
CA LYS A 113 14.29 8.68 7.64
C LYS A 113 13.05 8.06 8.29
N VAL A 114 11.98 8.83 8.48
CA VAL A 114 10.69 8.33 8.96
C VAL A 114 10.09 7.35 7.96
N THR A 115 10.08 7.70 6.69
CA THR A 115 9.58 6.85 5.59
C THR A 115 10.33 5.52 5.51
N TYR A 116 11.66 5.56 5.53
CA TYR A 116 12.51 4.37 5.55
C TYR A 116 12.16 3.45 6.73
N LYS A 117 12.00 4.05 7.93
CA LYS A 117 11.66 3.29 9.14
C LYS A 117 10.28 2.65 9.03
N LEU A 118 9.27 3.38 8.54
CA LEU A 118 7.93 2.85 8.34
C LEU A 118 7.93 1.67 7.36
N ARG A 119 8.59 1.80 6.21
CA ARG A 119 8.70 0.71 5.23
C ARG A 119 9.41 -0.52 5.82
N ALA A 120 10.46 -0.31 6.60
CA ALA A 120 11.17 -1.41 7.26
C ALA A 120 10.28 -2.11 8.31
N ASP A 121 9.50 -1.34 9.10
CA ASP A 121 8.59 -1.90 10.09
C ASP A 121 7.43 -2.65 9.42
N ILE A 122 6.87 -2.13 8.33
CA ILE A 122 5.83 -2.79 7.51
C ILE A 122 6.38 -4.10 6.91
N SER A 123 7.56 -4.07 6.30
CA SER A 123 8.19 -5.27 5.70
C SER A 123 8.41 -6.39 6.72
N LYS A 124 8.85 -6.03 7.92
CA LYS A 124 8.96 -7.00 9.03
C LYS A 124 7.61 -7.54 9.47
N LYS A 125 6.59 -6.67 9.50
CA LYS A 125 5.25 -7.03 9.94
C LYS A 125 4.55 -7.99 8.97
N ILE A 126 4.70 -7.79 7.65
CA ILE A 126 4.15 -8.67 6.62
C ILE A 126 4.55 -10.13 6.88
N ASN A 127 5.82 -10.36 7.18
CA ASN A 127 6.34 -11.72 7.40
C ASN A 127 5.91 -12.35 8.74
N LYS A 128 5.26 -11.59 9.61
CA LYS A 128 4.79 -12.05 10.92
C LYS A 128 3.28 -12.14 11.05
N LEU A 129 2.55 -11.66 10.04
CA LEU A 129 1.10 -11.70 10.05
C LEU A 129 0.57 -13.10 9.73
N PRO A 130 -0.52 -13.55 10.38
CA PRO A 130 -1.16 -14.82 10.10
C PRO A 130 -1.83 -14.80 8.72
N MET A 131 -1.92 -15.98 8.06
CA MET A 131 -2.59 -16.14 6.77
C MET A 131 -4.04 -15.63 6.79
N LYS A 132 -4.73 -15.73 7.94
CA LYS A 132 -6.09 -15.21 8.15
C LYS A 132 -6.22 -13.72 7.79
N TYR A 133 -5.16 -12.93 7.95
CA TYR A 133 -5.15 -11.51 7.57
C TYR A 133 -5.18 -11.35 6.05
N PHE A 134 -4.36 -12.12 5.34
CA PHE A 134 -4.24 -12.05 3.89
C PHE A 134 -5.45 -12.65 3.17
N ASP A 135 -6.09 -13.68 3.73
CA ASP A 135 -7.33 -14.25 3.16
C ASP A 135 -8.52 -13.25 3.23
N LYS A 136 -8.46 -12.26 4.15
CA LYS A 136 -9.50 -11.22 4.30
C LYS A 136 -9.23 -9.94 3.52
N LYS A 137 -8.00 -9.74 3.07
CA LYS A 137 -7.53 -8.53 2.39
C LYS A 137 -7.08 -8.84 0.97
N THR A 138 -7.35 -7.93 0.04
CA THR A 138 -6.80 -8.07 -1.31
C THR A 138 -5.30 -7.71 -1.33
N HIS A 139 -4.54 -8.30 -2.27
CA HIS A 139 -3.13 -7.95 -2.45
C HIS A 139 -2.95 -6.45 -2.73
N GLY A 140 -3.87 -5.84 -3.49
CA GLY A 140 -3.85 -4.41 -3.79
C GLY A 140 -4.04 -3.53 -2.55
N GLU A 141 -4.90 -3.93 -1.59
CA GLU A 141 -5.04 -3.19 -0.32
C GLU A 141 -3.75 -3.18 0.50
N VAL A 142 -3.09 -4.33 0.62
CA VAL A 142 -1.83 -4.44 1.37
C VAL A 142 -0.72 -3.67 0.68
N LEU A 143 -0.60 -3.79 -0.65
CA LEU A 143 0.38 -3.06 -1.44
C LEU A 143 0.18 -1.54 -1.33
N SER A 144 -1.08 -1.07 -1.35
CA SER A 144 -1.41 0.36 -1.21
C SER A 144 -0.95 0.96 0.12
N ILE A 145 -0.96 0.18 1.22
CA ILE A 145 -0.44 0.65 2.52
C ILE A 145 1.07 0.92 2.42
N ILE A 146 1.83 0.03 1.77
CA ILE A 146 3.30 0.13 1.68
C ILE A 146 3.73 1.26 0.75
N THR A 147 3.00 1.44 -0.35
CA THR A 147 3.33 2.42 -1.39
C THR A 147 2.59 3.73 -1.14
N ASN A 148 1.29 3.78 -1.41
CA ASN A 148 0.52 5.02 -1.46
C ASN A 148 0.39 5.70 -0.10
N ASP A 149 0.12 4.94 0.99
CA ASP A 149 -0.08 5.54 2.31
C ASP A 149 1.23 6.05 2.89
N VAL A 150 2.32 5.30 2.76
CA VAL A 150 3.65 5.73 3.23
C VAL A 150 4.15 6.94 2.42
N ASP A 151 3.91 6.98 1.11
CA ASP A 151 4.30 8.12 0.27
C ASP A 151 3.45 9.37 0.58
N THR A 152 2.13 9.19 0.76
CA THR A 152 1.23 10.28 1.21
C THR A 152 1.70 10.87 2.54
N LEU A 153 2.08 10.00 3.49
CA LEU A 153 2.62 10.44 4.78
C LEU A 153 3.93 11.19 4.60
N SER A 154 4.86 10.68 3.79
CA SER A 154 6.16 11.29 3.54
C SER A 154 6.06 12.68 2.92
N MET A 155 5.28 12.80 1.84
CA MET A 155 5.10 14.07 1.12
C MET A 155 4.44 15.13 2.01
N ASN A 156 3.32 14.75 2.64
CA ASN A 156 2.57 15.70 3.47
C ASN A 156 3.31 16.05 4.77
N LEU A 157 4.09 15.13 5.35
CA LEU A 157 4.91 15.41 6.53
C LEU A 157 5.92 16.53 6.24
N ASN A 158 6.66 16.43 5.13
CA ASN A 158 7.66 17.42 4.74
C ASN A 158 7.02 18.78 4.48
N GLN A 159 5.93 18.80 3.71
CA GLN A 159 5.30 20.04 3.27
C GLN A 159 4.47 20.69 4.40
N SER A 160 3.64 19.91 5.12
CA SER A 160 2.70 20.49 6.09
C SER A 160 3.39 21.09 7.30
N ILE A 161 4.40 20.43 7.90
CA ILE A 161 5.08 20.94 9.09
C ILE A 161 5.78 22.27 8.76
N THR A 162 6.54 22.31 7.68
CA THR A 162 7.25 23.51 7.24
C THR A 162 6.28 24.65 6.97
N GLN A 163 5.23 24.38 6.20
CA GLN A 163 4.29 25.39 5.74
C GLN A 163 3.39 25.93 6.88
N ILE A 164 3.04 25.12 7.87
CA ILE A 164 2.31 25.59 9.07
C ILE A 164 3.16 26.62 9.82
N ILE A 165 4.42 26.28 10.11
CA ILE A 165 5.32 27.15 10.87
C ILE A 165 5.49 28.47 10.14
N THR A 166 5.86 28.43 8.86
CA THR A 166 6.10 29.64 8.06
C THR A 166 4.83 30.47 7.89
N SER A 167 3.68 29.87 7.62
CA SER A 167 2.40 30.59 7.45
C SER A 167 1.96 31.31 8.73
N ILE A 168 2.02 30.63 9.89
CA ILE A 168 1.67 31.22 11.18
C ILE A 168 2.61 32.38 11.51
N CYS A 169 3.93 32.17 11.36
CA CYS A 169 4.92 33.22 11.61
C CYS A 169 4.74 34.41 10.67
N THR A 170 4.41 34.15 9.39
CA THR A 170 4.18 35.19 8.38
C THR A 170 2.93 36.01 8.74
N VAL A 171 1.81 35.38 9.07
CA VAL A 171 0.58 36.10 9.45
C VAL A 171 0.80 36.98 10.68
N ILE A 172 1.41 36.42 11.74
CA ILE A 172 1.68 37.16 12.98
C ILE A 172 2.68 38.30 12.73
N GLY A 173 3.78 38.00 12.04
CA GLY A 173 4.82 38.97 11.79
C GLY A 173 4.38 40.12 10.87
N ILE A 174 3.62 39.84 9.80
CA ILE A 174 3.04 40.86 8.94
C ILE A 174 2.07 41.74 9.73
N LEU A 175 1.18 41.14 10.55
CA LEU A 175 0.25 41.88 11.38
C LEU A 175 0.97 42.85 12.33
N ILE A 176 2.03 42.39 12.98
CA ILE A 176 2.87 43.26 13.84
C ILE A 176 3.48 44.41 13.01
N MET A 177 4.05 44.11 11.85
CA MET A 177 4.65 45.15 10.99
C MET A 177 3.64 46.17 10.48
N MET A 178 2.43 45.74 10.10
CA MET A 178 1.32 46.62 9.70
C MET A 178 0.90 47.55 10.84
N LEU A 179 0.75 47.02 12.07
CA LEU A 179 0.44 47.84 13.25
C LEU A 179 1.53 48.84 13.60
N THR A 180 2.80 48.56 13.33
CA THR A 180 3.90 49.51 13.54
C THR A 180 3.92 50.66 12.53
N ILE A 181 3.23 50.53 11.39
CA ILE A 181 3.12 51.57 10.37
C ILE A 181 1.87 52.46 10.64
N SER A 182 0.69 51.83 10.67
CA SER A 182 -0.57 52.55 10.95
C SER A 182 -1.65 51.56 11.40
N TRP A 183 -2.31 51.82 12.50
CA TRP A 183 -3.41 51.02 13.01
C TRP A 183 -4.66 51.20 12.14
N GLU A 184 -4.89 52.41 11.56
CA GLU A 184 -6.05 52.73 10.72
C GLU A 184 -5.99 51.92 9.40
N MET A 185 -4.84 51.90 8.74
CA MET A 185 -4.64 51.11 7.53
C MET A 185 -4.73 49.60 7.81
N THR A 186 -4.25 49.15 8.97
CA THR A 186 -4.35 47.75 9.41
C THR A 186 -5.82 47.35 9.61
N LEU A 187 -6.65 48.21 10.17
CA LEU A 187 -8.07 47.94 10.35
C LEU A 187 -8.79 47.75 8.99
N ILE A 188 -8.47 48.62 8.00
CA ILE A 188 -8.99 48.48 6.64
C ILE A 188 -8.63 47.11 6.05
N SER A 189 -7.37 46.68 6.17
CA SER A 189 -6.91 45.41 5.68
C SER A 189 -7.58 44.20 6.43
N LEU A 190 -7.79 44.32 7.72
CA LEU A 190 -8.44 43.29 8.54
C LEU A 190 -9.92 43.09 8.17
N ILE A 191 -10.64 44.14 7.74
CA ILE A 191 -12.04 44.02 7.28
C ILE A 191 -12.17 43.13 6.04
N ILE A 192 -11.13 43.05 5.24
CA ILE A 192 -11.13 42.23 4.02
C ILE A 192 -11.21 40.72 4.36
N ILE A 193 -10.63 40.30 5.49
CA ILE A 193 -10.57 38.89 5.88
C ILE A 193 -11.97 38.27 6.07
N PRO A 194 -12.86 38.81 6.88
CA PRO A 194 -14.20 38.24 7.03
C PRO A 194 -15.02 38.28 5.74
N ILE A 195 -14.85 39.32 4.92
CA ILE A 195 -15.50 39.40 3.60
C ILE A 195 -15.02 38.25 2.70
N SER A 196 -13.71 38.06 2.60
CA SER A 196 -13.10 36.95 1.86
C SER A 196 -13.59 35.60 2.39
N GLY A 197 -13.61 35.41 3.71
CA GLY A 197 -14.05 34.19 4.37
C GLY A 197 -15.51 33.80 4.03
N ILE A 198 -16.41 34.78 4.04
CA ILE A 198 -17.82 34.57 3.69
C ILE A 198 -17.98 34.15 2.21
N ILE A 199 -17.24 34.82 1.33
CA ILE A 199 -17.30 34.52 -0.11
C ILE A 199 -16.72 33.14 -0.39
N ILE A 200 -15.54 32.83 0.16
CA ILE A 200 -14.90 31.51 0.05
C ILE A 200 -15.88 30.42 0.54
N LYS A 201 -16.45 30.59 1.73
CA LYS A 201 -17.41 29.63 2.30
C LYS A 201 -18.55 29.33 1.32
N LYS A 202 -19.19 30.37 0.77
CA LYS A 202 -20.29 30.19 -0.21
C LYS A 202 -19.86 29.46 -1.49
N ILE A 203 -18.65 29.75 -2.01
CA ILE A 203 -18.13 29.09 -3.21
C ILE A 203 -17.84 27.62 -2.91
N VAL A 204 -17.19 27.34 -1.77
CA VAL A 204 -16.84 25.98 -1.35
C VAL A 204 -18.08 25.13 -1.12
N GLU A 205 -19.08 25.62 -0.37
CA GLU A 205 -20.34 24.92 -0.15
C GLU A 205 -21.04 24.54 -1.46
N LYS A 206 -21.06 25.45 -2.43
CA LYS A 206 -21.67 25.20 -3.74
C LYS A 206 -20.84 24.27 -4.62
N SER A 207 -19.53 24.40 -4.60
CA SER A 207 -18.58 23.58 -5.36
C SER A 207 -18.53 22.14 -4.85
N GLN A 208 -18.62 21.93 -3.51
CA GLN A 208 -18.45 20.63 -2.87
C GLN A 208 -19.51 19.60 -3.34
N LYS A 209 -20.73 20.04 -3.65
CA LYS A 209 -21.76 19.18 -4.23
C LYS A 209 -21.32 18.59 -5.58
N TYR A 210 -20.75 19.43 -6.44
CA TYR A 210 -20.28 19.01 -7.77
C TYR A 210 -18.98 18.19 -7.69
N PHE A 211 -18.10 18.51 -6.73
CA PHE A 211 -16.92 17.71 -6.45
C PHE A 211 -17.28 16.28 -6.06
N LYS A 212 -18.26 16.10 -5.17
CA LYS A 212 -18.74 14.78 -4.79
C LYS A 212 -19.31 14.03 -6.00
N SER A 213 -20.18 14.69 -6.77
CA SER A 213 -20.75 14.12 -8.00
C SER A 213 -19.66 13.72 -9.00
N GLN A 214 -18.65 14.57 -9.20
CA GLN A 214 -17.48 14.27 -10.05
C GLN A 214 -16.75 13.02 -9.58
N GLN A 215 -16.51 12.85 -8.28
CA GLN A 215 -15.85 11.66 -7.74
C GLN A 215 -16.70 10.40 -7.92
N ASP A 216 -18.00 10.50 -7.68
CA ASP A 216 -18.93 9.38 -7.85
C ASP A 216 -18.96 8.92 -9.33
N TYR A 217 -19.09 9.85 -10.28
CA TYR A 217 -19.09 9.52 -11.71
C TYR A 217 -17.72 9.08 -12.23
N LEU A 218 -16.62 9.61 -11.68
CA LEU A 218 -15.28 9.10 -12.00
C LEU A 218 -15.14 7.63 -11.57
N GLY A 219 -15.68 7.28 -10.40
CA GLY A 219 -15.74 5.90 -9.95
C GLY A 219 -16.57 5.00 -10.89
N HIS A 220 -17.70 5.50 -11.39
CA HIS A 220 -18.52 4.77 -12.37
C HIS A 220 -17.79 4.56 -13.71
N VAL A 221 -17.16 5.60 -14.25
CA VAL A 221 -16.37 5.52 -15.49
C VAL A 221 -15.23 4.52 -15.35
N ASN A 222 -14.46 4.60 -14.25
CA ASN A 222 -13.36 3.68 -14.02
C ASN A 222 -13.84 2.23 -13.85
N GLY A 223 -14.94 2.02 -13.10
CA GLY A 223 -15.53 0.68 -12.93
C GLY A 223 -15.99 0.08 -14.26
N GLN A 224 -16.60 0.90 -15.13
CA GLN A 224 -17.04 0.44 -16.44
C GLN A 224 -15.88 0.12 -17.39
N VAL A 225 -14.82 0.92 -17.35
CA VAL A 225 -13.58 0.63 -18.11
C VAL A 225 -12.96 -0.70 -17.63
N GLU A 226 -12.85 -0.90 -16.30
CA GLU A 226 -12.33 -2.14 -15.72
C GLU A 226 -13.19 -3.35 -16.11
N GLU A 227 -14.51 -3.22 -16.05
CA GLU A 227 -15.45 -4.29 -16.41
C GLU A 227 -15.39 -4.61 -17.90
N THR A 228 -15.43 -3.59 -18.77
CA THR A 228 -15.37 -3.76 -20.22
C THR A 228 -14.02 -4.34 -20.67
N TYR A 229 -12.91 -3.85 -20.10
CA TYR A 229 -11.58 -4.31 -20.44
C TYR A 229 -11.32 -5.73 -19.90
N GLY A 230 -11.74 -6.02 -18.67
CA GLY A 230 -11.62 -7.36 -18.07
C GLY A 230 -12.51 -8.42 -18.74
N GLY A 231 -13.61 -8.00 -19.36
CA GLY A 231 -14.53 -8.85 -20.13
C GLY A 231 -14.45 -8.65 -21.64
N LEU A 232 -13.33 -8.12 -22.19
CA LEU A 232 -13.24 -7.70 -23.61
C LEU A 232 -13.53 -8.86 -24.57
N ASP A 233 -13.07 -10.05 -24.27
CA ASP A 233 -13.32 -11.24 -25.10
C ASP A 233 -14.82 -11.57 -25.17
N ILE A 234 -15.54 -11.41 -24.06
CA ILE A 234 -17.00 -11.63 -24.00
C ILE A 234 -17.71 -10.52 -24.77
N VAL A 235 -17.30 -9.25 -24.57
CA VAL A 235 -17.87 -8.11 -25.31
C VAL A 235 -17.75 -8.32 -26.81
N LYS A 236 -16.58 -8.78 -27.27
CA LYS A 236 -16.33 -9.07 -28.70
C LYS A 236 -17.08 -10.29 -29.19
N ALA A 237 -17.09 -11.39 -28.40
CA ALA A 237 -17.78 -12.62 -28.79
C ALA A 237 -19.29 -12.43 -28.99
N PHE A 238 -19.89 -11.49 -28.24
CA PHE A 238 -21.33 -11.19 -28.33
C PHE A 238 -21.66 -9.88 -29.04
N ASN A 239 -20.70 -9.24 -29.75
CA ASN A 239 -20.86 -7.95 -30.47
C ASN A 239 -21.45 -6.85 -29.57
N GLY A 240 -20.97 -6.77 -28.31
CA GLY A 240 -21.47 -5.86 -27.27
C GLY A 240 -20.84 -4.46 -27.29
N GLU A 241 -19.96 -4.14 -28.28
CA GLU A 241 -19.16 -2.91 -28.32
C GLU A 241 -20.02 -1.65 -28.32
N GLU A 242 -21.07 -1.60 -29.14
CA GLU A 242 -21.94 -0.42 -29.21
C GLU A 242 -22.65 -0.15 -27.88
N ARG A 243 -23.07 -1.21 -27.18
CA ARG A 243 -23.68 -1.10 -25.86
C ARG A 243 -22.67 -0.57 -24.84
N ALA A 244 -21.45 -1.12 -24.80
CA ALA A 244 -20.39 -0.69 -23.89
C ALA A 244 -20.00 0.78 -24.14
N ILE A 245 -19.88 1.20 -25.41
CA ILE A 245 -19.59 2.59 -25.78
C ILE A 245 -20.72 3.53 -25.33
N LYS A 246 -22.00 3.14 -25.51
CA LYS A 246 -23.15 3.94 -25.09
C LYS A 246 -23.20 4.12 -23.57
N GLU A 247 -22.96 3.06 -22.81
CA GLU A 247 -22.93 3.10 -21.35
C GLU A 247 -21.78 3.98 -20.85
N PHE A 248 -20.58 3.83 -21.44
CA PHE A 248 -19.42 4.68 -21.15
C PHE A 248 -19.72 6.16 -21.44
N LYS A 249 -20.31 6.45 -22.62
CA LYS A 249 -20.64 7.81 -23.02
C LYS A 249 -21.59 8.48 -22.03
N ASN A 250 -22.64 7.79 -21.60
CA ASN A 250 -23.58 8.32 -20.61
C ASN A 250 -22.89 8.67 -19.28
N ALA A 251 -22.05 7.76 -18.76
CA ALA A 251 -21.30 8.01 -17.52
C ALA A 251 -20.29 9.16 -17.68
N ASN A 252 -19.62 9.25 -18.84
CA ASN A 252 -18.64 10.29 -19.14
C ASN A 252 -19.29 11.66 -19.34
N ASP A 253 -20.49 11.74 -19.92
CA ASP A 253 -21.23 13.00 -20.07
C ASP A 253 -21.63 13.58 -18.69
N GLU A 254 -22.09 12.75 -17.78
CA GLU A 254 -22.39 13.17 -16.40
C GLU A 254 -21.11 13.57 -15.64
N LEU A 255 -20.01 12.83 -15.83
CA LEU A 255 -18.69 13.20 -15.30
C LEU A 255 -18.25 14.57 -15.83
N TYR A 256 -18.38 14.80 -17.15
CA TYR A 256 -18.05 16.08 -17.78
C TYR A 256 -18.84 17.24 -17.17
N ILE A 257 -20.18 17.12 -17.05
CA ILE A 257 -21.03 18.18 -16.49
C ILE A 257 -20.63 18.47 -15.04
N SER A 258 -20.40 17.44 -14.23
CA SER A 258 -20.02 17.57 -12.83
C SER A 258 -18.62 18.18 -12.67
N ALA A 259 -17.65 17.71 -13.46
CA ALA A 259 -16.29 18.21 -13.47
C ALA A 259 -16.22 19.66 -13.94
N TRP A 260 -16.93 20.01 -15.03
CA TRP A 260 -16.98 21.39 -15.52
C TRP A 260 -17.50 22.36 -14.47
N LYS A 261 -18.64 22.03 -13.81
CA LYS A 261 -19.23 22.88 -12.76
C LYS A 261 -18.32 22.99 -11.54
N SER A 262 -17.70 21.89 -11.15
CA SER A 262 -16.75 21.83 -10.04
C SER A 262 -15.52 22.71 -10.30
N GLN A 263 -14.90 22.54 -11.47
CA GLN A 263 -13.71 23.30 -11.88
C GLN A 263 -14.02 24.78 -12.13
N PHE A 264 -15.15 25.11 -12.74
CA PHE A 264 -15.57 26.49 -12.93
C PHE A 264 -15.72 27.24 -11.58
N LEU A 265 -16.48 26.65 -10.63
CA LEU A 265 -16.67 27.27 -9.32
C LEU A 265 -15.35 27.38 -8.54
N SER A 266 -14.52 26.37 -8.58
CA SER A 266 -13.20 26.40 -7.93
C SER A 266 -12.25 27.40 -8.61
N GLY A 267 -12.29 27.48 -9.95
CA GLY A 267 -11.50 28.41 -10.74
C GLY A 267 -11.87 29.88 -10.50
N LEU A 268 -13.12 30.17 -10.08
CA LEU A 268 -13.53 31.52 -9.70
C LEU A 268 -12.90 32.03 -8.40
N MET A 269 -12.40 31.12 -7.54
CA MET A 269 -11.80 31.53 -6.26
C MET A 269 -10.65 32.51 -6.45
N PHE A 270 -9.72 32.20 -7.33
CA PHE A 270 -8.52 33.03 -7.54
C PHE A 270 -8.83 34.44 -8.08
N PRO A 271 -9.62 34.61 -9.16
CA PRO A 271 -10.05 35.94 -9.63
C PRO A 271 -10.82 36.75 -8.60
N ILE A 272 -11.74 36.12 -7.86
CA ILE A 272 -12.54 36.81 -6.83
C ILE A 272 -11.65 37.27 -5.68
N MET A 273 -10.72 36.43 -5.22
CA MET A 273 -9.77 36.79 -4.16
C MET A 273 -8.84 37.93 -4.59
N ASN A 274 -8.37 37.91 -5.85
CA ASN A 274 -7.59 39.02 -6.39
C ASN A 274 -8.42 40.32 -6.48
N PHE A 275 -9.68 40.24 -6.87
CA PHE A 275 -10.56 41.40 -6.91
C PHE A 275 -10.76 42.01 -5.51
N ILE A 276 -11.03 41.18 -4.50
CA ILE A 276 -11.18 41.62 -3.10
C ILE A 276 -9.85 42.22 -2.59
N SER A 277 -8.72 41.59 -2.88
CA SER A 277 -7.41 42.12 -2.52
C SER A 277 -7.11 43.48 -3.17
N ASN A 278 -7.54 43.68 -4.43
CA ASN A 278 -7.39 44.94 -5.14
C ASN A 278 -8.30 46.05 -4.55
N ILE A 279 -9.51 45.71 -4.10
CA ILE A 279 -10.35 46.68 -3.35
C ILE A 279 -9.60 47.13 -2.08
N GLY A 280 -9.03 46.17 -1.35
CA GLY A 280 -8.19 46.49 -0.18
C GLY A 280 -6.99 47.36 -0.50
N TYR A 281 -6.32 47.06 -1.61
CA TYR A 281 -5.22 47.88 -2.12
C TYR A 281 -5.68 49.34 -2.36
N VAL A 282 -6.84 49.56 -3.01
CA VAL A 282 -7.38 50.91 -3.23
C VAL A 282 -7.66 51.60 -1.92
N GLY A 283 -8.32 50.90 -0.97
CA GLY A 283 -8.60 51.47 0.35
C GLY A 283 -7.35 51.89 1.13
N VAL A 284 -6.33 51.01 1.10
CA VAL A 284 -5.01 51.29 1.71
C VAL A 284 -4.29 52.44 1.01
N ALA A 285 -4.36 52.54 -0.31
CA ALA A 285 -3.72 53.63 -1.08
C ALA A 285 -4.38 54.99 -0.78
N VAL A 286 -5.71 55.05 -0.73
CA VAL A 286 -6.46 56.29 -0.38
C VAL A 286 -6.18 56.73 1.06
N ALA A 287 -6.33 55.77 2.03
CA ALA A 287 -6.05 56.08 3.43
C ALA A 287 -4.59 56.47 3.68
N GLY A 288 -3.65 55.71 3.03
CA GLY A 288 -2.24 55.99 3.12
C GLY A 288 -1.86 57.34 2.52
N GLY A 289 -2.46 57.71 1.36
CA GLY A 289 -2.28 59.04 0.76
C GLY A 289 -2.74 60.17 1.68
N TYR A 290 -3.90 60.03 2.31
CA TYR A 290 -4.43 60.97 3.29
C TYR A 290 -3.50 61.14 4.51
N LEU A 291 -3.04 60.01 5.09
CA LEU A 291 -2.13 60.02 6.24
C LEU A 291 -0.74 60.58 5.89
N ALA A 292 -0.27 60.37 4.67
CA ALA A 292 0.98 60.92 4.20
C ALA A 292 0.91 62.45 3.99
N LEU A 293 -0.20 62.97 3.45
CA LEU A 293 -0.46 64.41 3.34
C LEU A 293 -0.48 65.11 4.69
N ASN A 294 -0.97 64.42 5.72
CA ASN A 294 -0.97 64.91 7.10
C ASN A 294 0.38 64.73 7.82
N GLY A 295 1.38 64.20 7.15
CA GLY A 295 2.73 63.97 7.68
C GLY A 295 2.82 62.85 8.73
N THR A 296 1.76 62.00 8.86
CA THR A 296 1.72 60.90 9.85
C THR A 296 2.56 59.71 9.42
N ILE A 297 2.62 59.43 8.12
CA ILE A 297 3.39 58.34 7.53
C ILE A 297 4.16 58.82 6.32
N THR A 298 5.19 58.07 5.90
CA THR A 298 5.98 58.38 4.71
C THR A 298 5.41 57.68 3.45
N VAL A 299 5.80 58.15 2.25
CA VAL A 299 5.43 57.51 0.98
C VAL A 299 5.93 56.06 0.93
N GLY A 300 7.13 55.79 1.46
CA GLY A 300 7.67 54.45 1.56
C GLY A 300 6.87 53.55 2.50
N ASN A 301 6.25 54.10 3.54
CA ASN A 301 5.34 53.35 4.41
C ASN A 301 4.09 52.87 3.67
N ILE A 302 3.54 53.65 2.74
CA ILE A 302 2.43 53.25 1.88
C ILE A 302 2.84 52.05 1.02
N GLN A 303 4.02 52.14 0.38
CA GLN A 303 4.54 51.04 -0.42
C GLN A 303 4.73 49.75 0.40
N SER A 304 5.37 49.85 1.57
CA SER A 304 5.56 48.72 2.49
C SER A 304 4.23 48.10 2.88
N PHE A 305 3.25 48.92 3.21
CA PHE A 305 1.91 48.46 3.63
C PHE A 305 1.17 47.75 2.51
N ILE A 306 1.27 48.23 1.26
CA ILE A 306 0.72 47.56 0.08
C ILE A 306 1.33 46.18 -0.11
N GLN A 307 2.65 46.04 0.06
CA GLN A 307 3.31 44.75 0.00
C GLN A 307 2.86 43.81 1.13
N TYR A 308 2.73 44.30 2.36
CA TYR A 308 2.20 43.53 3.47
C TYR A 308 0.79 43.08 3.23
N ASN A 309 -0.10 43.93 2.73
CA ASN A 309 -1.46 43.58 2.40
C ASN A 309 -1.55 42.42 1.36
N LYS A 310 -0.68 42.47 0.33
CA LYS A 310 -0.58 41.37 -0.65
C LYS A 310 -0.05 40.07 -0.03
N GLN A 311 0.98 40.16 0.80
CA GLN A 311 1.60 39.00 1.45
C GLN A 311 0.74 38.42 2.55
N PHE A 312 -0.20 39.17 3.12
CA PHE A 312 -1.06 38.70 4.23
C PHE A 312 -2.12 37.69 3.79
N THR A 313 -2.64 37.82 2.58
CA THR A 313 -3.71 36.95 2.06
C THR A 313 -3.21 35.55 1.69
N HIS A 314 -1.96 35.42 1.22
CA HIS A 314 -1.41 34.15 0.75
C HIS A 314 -1.29 33.08 1.85
N PRO A 315 -0.74 33.34 3.04
CA PRO A 315 -0.63 32.36 4.12
C PRO A 315 -1.99 31.88 4.64
N ILE A 316 -3.02 32.74 4.62
CA ILE A 316 -4.38 32.36 5.03
C ILE A 316 -4.94 31.26 4.12
N ASN A 317 -4.78 31.41 2.82
CA ASN A 317 -5.16 30.38 1.84
C ASN A 317 -4.34 29.10 2.00
N GLN A 318 -3.04 29.21 2.30
CA GLN A 318 -2.18 28.07 2.59
C GLN A 318 -2.63 27.28 3.81
N ILE A 319 -3.02 27.94 4.91
CA ILE A 319 -3.52 27.28 6.12
C ILE A 319 -4.76 26.41 5.80
N ALA A 320 -5.65 26.92 4.94
CA ALA A 320 -6.83 26.15 4.51
C ALA A 320 -6.46 24.88 3.72
N GLN A 321 -5.48 24.98 2.81
CA GLN A 321 -4.99 23.81 2.03
C GLN A 321 -4.26 22.79 2.92
N ILE A 322 -3.46 23.27 3.88
CA ILE A 322 -2.72 22.42 4.82
C ILE A 322 -3.69 21.54 5.64
N SER A 323 -4.87 22.06 6.01
CA SER A 323 -5.88 21.29 6.74
C SER A 323 -6.27 19.99 6.00
N GLY A 324 -6.45 20.07 4.68
CA GLY A 324 -6.69 18.89 3.84
C GLY A 324 -5.52 17.92 3.79
N MET A 325 -4.30 18.46 3.62
CA MET A 325 -3.07 17.66 3.60
C MET A 325 -2.83 16.95 4.93
N LEU A 326 -3.08 17.62 6.07
CA LEU A 326 -2.97 17.02 7.39
C LEU A 326 -4.00 15.89 7.59
N GLN A 327 -5.25 16.09 7.16
CA GLN A 327 -6.26 15.05 7.25
C GLN A 327 -5.86 13.81 6.42
N ALA A 328 -5.39 14.01 5.18
CA ALA A 328 -4.90 12.92 4.33
C ALA A 328 -3.69 12.20 4.95
N MET A 329 -2.73 12.96 5.50
CA MET A 329 -1.56 12.42 6.17
C MET A 329 -1.93 11.56 7.39
N ILE A 330 -2.84 12.07 8.23
CA ILE A 330 -3.25 11.35 9.44
C ILE A 330 -4.09 10.13 9.09
N ALA A 331 -4.96 10.19 8.08
CA ALA A 331 -5.71 9.03 7.59
C ALA A 331 -4.78 7.94 7.03
N ALA A 332 -3.76 8.32 6.27
CA ALA A 332 -2.73 7.39 5.80
C ALA A 332 -1.93 6.79 6.97
N ALA A 333 -1.53 7.62 7.95
CA ALA A 333 -0.84 7.15 9.15
C ALA A 333 -1.70 6.18 9.97
N GLU A 334 -3.01 6.43 10.10
CA GLU A 334 -3.96 5.55 10.78
C GLU A 334 -3.99 4.17 10.13
N ARG A 335 -4.13 4.08 8.79
CA ARG A 335 -4.11 2.80 8.06
C ARG A 335 -2.79 2.05 8.24
N VAL A 336 -1.65 2.77 8.18
CA VAL A 336 -0.34 2.18 8.43
C VAL A 336 -0.24 1.66 9.86
N PHE A 337 -0.72 2.40 10.86
CA PHE A 337 -0.67 1.95 12.26
C PHE A 337 -1.64 0.81 12.54
N ASP A 338 -2.85 0.83 11.96
CA ASP A 338 -3.79 -0.28 12.03
C ASP A 338 -3.18 -1.57 11.47
N PHE A 339 -2.40 -1.46 10.39
CA PHE A 339 -1.65 -2.59 9.84
C PHE A 339 -0.53 -3.07 10.78
N LEU A 340 0.27 -2.16 11.33
CA LEU A 340 1.38 -2.50 12.23
C LEU A 340 0.91 -3.08 13.57
N GLU A 341 -0.30 -2.75 14.02
CA GLU A 341 -0.91 -3.25 15.26
C GLU A 341 -1.67 -4.55 15.12
N GLN A 342 -1.86 -5.06 13.88
CA GLN A 342 -2.48 -6.37 13.70
C GLN A 342 -1.78 -7.45 14.54
N PRO A 343 -2.51 -8.39 15.14
CA PRO A 343 -1.92 -9.47 15.90
C PRO A 343 -0.96 -10.29 15.03
N GLU A 344 0.22 -10.57 15.56
CA GLU A 344 1.21 -11.41 14.90
C GLU A 344 0.87 -12.89 15.08
N GLU A 345 1.40 -13.72 14.20
CA GLU A 345 1.30 -15.17 14.31
C GLU A 345 1.97 -15.64 15.63
N GLU A 346 1.21 -16.29 16.49
CA GLU A 346 1.74 -16.77 17.77
C GLU A 346 2.86 -17.78 17.55
N GLN A 347 4.04 -17.46 18.06
CA GLN A 347 5.17 -18.37 18.08
C GLN A 347 5.14 -19.09 19.44
N THR A 348 4.56 -20.28 19.47
CA THR A 348 4.62 -21.14 20.67
C THR A 348 5.80 -22.09 20.51
N ASN A 349 6.74 -22.06 21.46
CA ASN A 349 7.79 -23.06 21.61
C ASN A 349 7.63 -23.67 23.00
N ASN A 350 6.77 -24.68 23.11
CA ASN A 350 6.48 -25.33 24.39
C ASN A 350 7.43 -26.49 24.68
N LYS A 351 8.11 -27.02 23.65
CA LYS A 351 9.03 -28.15 23.78
C LYS A 351 10.19 -28.02 22.81
N ASP A 352 11.39 -28.36 23.26
CA ASP A 352 12.55 -28.50 22.38
C ASP A 352 12.47 -29.85 21.67
N ILE A 353 11.89 -29.85 20.44
CA ILE A 353 11.65 -31.06 19.67
C ILE A 353 12.70 -31.15 18.57
N ASP A 354 13.51 -32.20 18.61
CA ASP A 354 14.50 -32.49 17.55
C ASP A 354 13.80 -33.00 16.29
N THR A 355 13.59 -32.07 15.35
CA THR A 355 12.89 -32.36 14.08
C THR A 355 13.64 -33.34 13.18
N SER A 356 14.95 -33.54 13.37
CA SER A 356 15.75 -34.50 12.59
C SER A 356 15.39 -35.96 12.85
N LYS A 357 14.87 -36.27 14.04
CA LYS A 357 14.47 -37.62 14.47
C LYS A 357 13.04 -37.99 14.12
N LEU A 358 12.28 -37.07 13.57
CA LEU A 358 10.90 -37.32 13.19
C LEU A 358 10.84 -38.26 11.99
N LYS A 359 9.85 -39.14 12.01
CA LYS A 359 9.62 -40.17 10.99
C LYS A 359 8.48 -39.81 10.04
N GLY A 360 7.56 -38.96 10.48
CA GLY A 360 6.43 -38.50 9.68
C GLY A 360 5.13 -39.26 9.92
N ASN A 361 4.94 -39.87 11.09
CA ASN A 361 3.62 -40.36 11.49
C ASN A 361 2.70 -39.20 11.82
N VAL A 362 1.48 -39.18 11.28
CA VAL A 362 0.51 -38.11 11.53
C VAL A 362 -0.78 -38.68 12.12
N LYS A 363 -1.31 -38.02 13.15
CA LYS A 363 -2.59 -38.41 13.74
C LYS A 363 -3.48 -37.20 13.96
N PHE A 364 -4.68 -37.25 13.40
CA PHE A 364 -5.75 -36.28 13.66
C PHE A 364 -6.68 -36.88 14.73
N LYS A 365 -7.05 -36.09 15.74
CA LYS A 365 -7.99 -36.51 16.80
C LYS A 365 -9.06 -35.45 16.97
N ASN A 366 -10.29 -35.80 16.56
CA ASN A 366 -11.49 -34.96 16.68
C ASN A 366 -11.27 -33.51 16.30
N VAL A 367 -10.61 -33.31 15.15
CA VAL A 367 -10.24 -31.95 14.68
C VAL A 367 -11.48 -31.22 14.20
N LYS A 368 -11.71 -30.05 14.80
CA LYS A 368 -12.74 -29.09 14.41
C LYS A 368 -12.12 -27.78 13.95
N PHE A 369 -12.70 -27.17 12.90
CA PHE A 369 -12.20 -25.89 12.40
C PHE A 369 -13.25 -25.12 11.59
N GLY A 370 -13.18 -23.78 11.69
CA GLY A 370 -13.86 -22.81 10.82
C GLY A 370 -13.04 -21.53 10.67
N TYR A 371 -13.09 -20.91 9.50
CA TYR A 371 -12.36 -19.65 9.24
C TYR A 371 -12.97 -18.46 9.98
N ASP A 372 -14.31 -18.49 10.16
CA ASP A 372 -15.06 -17.46 10.88
C ASP A 372 -15.82 -18.07 12.04
N GLU A 373 -16.09 -17.28 13.07
CA GLU A 373 -16.90 -17.70 14.21
C GLU A 373 -18.32 -18.09 13.75
N GLY A 374 -18.77 -19.27 14.15
CA GLY A 374 -20.09 -19.81 13.82
C GLY A 374 -20.21 -20.55 12.49
N LYS A 375 -19.18 -20.60 11.64
CA LYS A 375 -19.19 -21.36 10.40
C LYS A 375 -18.13 -22.48 10.43
N THR A 376 -18.52 -23.65 10.89
CA THR A 376 -17.65 -24.84 10.90
C THR A 376 -17.49 -25.38 9.48
N ILE A 377 -16.24 -25.70 9.11
CA ILE A 377 -15.88 -26.31 7.81
C ILE A 377 -15.38 -27.73 8.00
N ILE A 378 -14.71 -28.02 9.10
CA ILE A 378 -14.29 -29.35 9.52
C ILE A 378 -15.01 -29.64 10.85
N ASN A 379 -15.82 -30.67 10.90
CA ASN A 379 -16.69 -30.97 12.07
C ASN A 379 -16.07 -31.97 13.04
N ASP A 380 -15.61 -33.14 12.55
CA ASP A 380 -14.90 -34.15 13.34
C ASP A 380 -13.98 -34.97 12.43
N PHE A 381 -12.77 -34.46 12.23
CA PHE A 381 -11.80 -35.12 11.37
C PHE A 381 -10.84 -35.95 12.23
N SER A 382 -10.93 -37.29 12.12
CA SER A 382 -10.09 -38.24 12.87
C SER A 382 -9.49 -39.26 11.92
N SER A 383 -8.14 -39.37 11.90
CA SER A 383 -7.42 -40.38 11.10
C SER A 383 -6.03 -40.63 11.68
N LYS A 384 -5.49 -41.83 11.40
CA LYS A 384 -4.12 -42.23 11.81
C LYS A 384 -3.33 -42.66 10.59
N ILE A 385 -2.26 -41.95 10.30
CA ILE A 385 -1.38 -42.15 9.16
C ILE A 385 -0.01 -42.60 9.67
N LYS A 386 0.54 -43.62 9.04
CA LYS A 386 1.86 -44.17 9.35
C LYS A 386 2.94 -43.55 8.46
N GLU A 387 4.18 -43.58 8.94
CA GLU A 387 5.38 -43.26 8.17
C GLU A 387 5.37 -43.94 6.78
N GLY A 388 5.68 -43.16 5.74
CA GLY A 388 5.83 -43.65 4.37
C GLY A 388 4.53 -43.94 3.61
N GLN A 389 3.35 -43.79 4.22
CA GLN A 389 2.06 -44.02 3.53
C GLN A 389 1.75 -42.90 2.53
N LYS A 390 1.13 -43.27 1.42
CA LYS A 390 0.52 -42.38 0.44
C LYS A 390 -0.96 -42.24 0.73
N ILE A 391 -1.42 -41.04 1.07
CA ILE A 391 -2.79 -40.72 1.48
C ILE A 391 -3.45 -39.90 0.39
N ALA A 392 -4.51 -40.44 -0.25
CA ALA A 392 -5.34 -39.67 -1.17
C ALA A 392 -6.52 -39.04 -0.40
N ILE A 393 -6.67 -37.71 -0.52
CA ILE A 393 -7.82 -36.97 0.02
C ILE A 393 -8.75 -36.68 -1.16
N VAL A 394 -9.93 -37.31 -1.17
CA VAL A 394 -10.93 -37.21 -2.24
C VAL A 394 -12.26 -36.66 -1.72
N GLY A 395 -13.05 -36.06 -2.60
CA GLY A 395 -14.37 -35.52 -2.26
C GLY A 395 -14.76 -34.35 -3.16
N PRO A 396 -16.00 -33.90 -3.15
CA PRO A 396 -16.50 -32.82 -3.97
C PRO A 396 -15.80 -31.48 -3.63
N THR A 397 -15.97 -30.50 -4.53
CA THR A 397 -15.50 -29.13 -4.27
C THR A 397 -16.20 -28.58 -3.02
N GLY A 398 -15.43 -27.96 -2.12
CA GLY A 398 -15.96 -27.45 -0.85
C GLY A 398 -16.02 -28.48 0.28
N ALA A 399 -15.62 -29.74 0.08
CA ALA A 399 -15.58 -30.77 1.13
C ALA A 399 -14.58 -30.51 2.26
N GLY A 400 -13.67 -29.54 2.11
CA GLY A 400 -12.68 -29.19 3.15
C GLY A 400 -11.27 -29.74 2.91
N LYS A 401 -10.98 -30.34 1.74
CA LYS A 401 -9.67 -30.97 1.40
C LYS A 401 -8.48 -30.01 1.61
N THR A 402 -8.50 -28.85 0.99
CA THR A 402 -7.44 -27.82 1.13
C THR A 402 -7.37 -27.27 2.56
N THR A 403 -8.47 -27.26 3.30
CA THR A 403 -8.50 -26.83 4.70
C THR A 403 -7.67 -27.77 5.59
N ILE A 404 -7.77 -29.09 5.41
CA ILE A 404 -6.94 -30.06 6.14
C ILE A 404 -5.45 -29.82 5.91
N VAL A 405 -5.05 -29.53 4.67
CA VAL A 405 -3.67 -29.18 4.33
C VAL A 405 -3.22 -27.91 5.04
N LYS A 406 -4.04 -26.85 5.03
CA LYS A 406 -3.74 -25.60 5.73
C LYS A 406 -3.60 -25.79 7.25
N LEU A 407 -4.38 -26.70 7.84
CA LEU A 407 -4.29 -27.05 9.26
C LEU A 407 -3.03 -27.86 9.57
N LEU A 408 -2.65 -28.80 8.71
CA LEU A 408 -1.46 -29.63 8.88
C LEU A 408 -0.18 -28.77 8.85
N MET A 409 -0.09 -27.78 7.94
CA MET A 409 0.99 -26.79 7.87
C MET A 409 0.92 -25.74 8.98
N ARG A 410 -0.10 -25.79 9.83
CA ARG A 410 -0.34 -24.81 10.89
C ARG A 410 -0.39 -23.38 10.34
N PHE A 411 -0.99 -23.18 9.14
CA PHE A 411 -1.37 -21.83 8.66
C PHE A 411 -2.55 -21.29 9.46
N TYR A 412 -3.34 -22.22 10.06
CA TYR A 412 -4.41 -21.95 11.00
C TYR A 412 -4.32 -22.93 12.16
N ASP A 413 -4.67 -22.49 13.35
CA ASP A 413 -4.80 -23.37 14.51
C ASP A 413 -6.20 -23.97 14.55
N VAL A 414 -6.31 -25.25 14.97
CA VAL A 414 -7.59 -25.94 15.10
C VAL A 414 -8.46 -25.29 16.19
N SER A 415 -9.78 -25.24 15.98
CA SER A 415 -10.73 -24.70 16.96
C SER A 415 -10.89 -25.66 18.15
N SER A 416 -10.89 -26.98 17.91
CA SER A 416 -10.83 -28.02 18.94
C SER A 416 -10.22 -29.30 18.36
N GLY A 417 -9.88 -30.27 19.22
CA GLY A 417 -9.12 -31.44 18.83
C GLY A 417 -7.63 -31.17 18.73
N GLU A 418 -6.88 -32.12 18.19
CA GLU A 418 -5.43 -32.03 18.06
C GLU A 418 -4.90 -32.72 16.79
N ILE A 419 -3.80 -32.19 16.27
CA ILE A 419 -3.01 -32.79 15.18
C ILE A 419 -1.64 -33.13 15.79
N LEU A 420 -1.24 -34.39 15.66
CA LEU A 420 0.01 -34.89 16.20
C LEU A 420 0.93 -35.34 15.07
N VAL A 421 2.21 -34.98 15.18
CA VAL A 421 3.28 -35.49 14.33
C VAL A 421 4.25 -36.26 15.23
N ASP A 422 4.42 -37.56 14.95
CA ASP A 422 5.20 -38.50 15.78
C ASP A 422 4.88 -38.44 17.29
N GLY A 423 3.59 -38.19 17.61
CA GLY A 423 3.08 -38.11 18.98
C GLY A 423 3.17 -36.71 19.61
N TYR A 424 3.85 -35.75 19.00
CA TYR A 424 3.92 -34.36 19.47
C TYR A 424 2.81 -33.53 18.84
N ASN A 425 2.13 -32.69 19.62
CA ASN A 425 1.14 -31.78 19.09
C ASN A 425 1.80 -30.71 18.23
N ILE A 426 1.24 -30.41 17.02
CA ILE A 426 1.79 -29.38 16.14
C ILE A 426 1.88 -28.00 16.81
N LYS A 427 1.08 -27.74 17.85
CA LYS A 427 1.14 -26.51 18.64
C LYS A 427 2.37 -26.43 19.55
N ASP A 428 3.03 -27.57 19.85
CA ASP A 428 4.23 -27.61 20.69
C ASP A 428 5.50 -27.21 19.93
N PHE A 429 5.47 -27.20 18.60
CA PHE A 429 6.58 -26.79 17.74
C PHE A 429 6.63 -25.27 17.56
N GLU A 430 7.83 -24.73 17.39
CA GLU A 430 7.97 -23.46 16.69
C GLU A 430 7.49 -23.61 15.24
N ARG A 431 6.70 -22.65 14.74
CA ARG A 431 6.08 -22.78 13.39
C ARG A 431 7.10 -22.95 12.28
N GLY A 432 8.24 -22.26 12.37
CA GLY A 432 9.33 -22.37 11.41
C GLY A 432 9.91 -23.79 11.39
N GLU A 433 10.17 -24.39 12.55
CA GLU A 433 10.69 -25.75 12.66
C GLU A 433 9.66 -26.80 12.22
N LEU A 434 8.39 -26.61 12.56
CA LEU A 434 7.31 -27.46 12.05
C LEU A 434 7.28 -27.46 10.51
N ARG A 435 7.32 -26.28 9.89
CA ARG A 435 7.22 -26.16 8.44
C ARG A 435 8.40 -26.76 7.69
N LYS A 436 9.58 -26.87 8.31
CA LYS A 436 10.76 -27.52 7.71
C LYS A 436 10.58 -29.03 7.48
N ILE A 437 9.70 -29.71 8.24
CA ILE A 437 9.44 -31.13 8.04
C ILE A 437 8.46 -31.41 6.88
N PHE A 438 7.82 -30.38 6.36
CA PHE A 438 6.87 -30.48 5.26
C PHE A 438 7.46 -29.99 3.94
N GLY A 439 7.20 -30.71 2.87
CA GLY A 439 7.37 -30.25 1.49
C GLY A 439 6.02 -30.04 0.83
N MET A 440 5.83 -28.91 0.15
CA MET A 440 4.53 -28.58 -0.44
C MET A 440 4.67 -28.25 -1.93
N VAL A 441 3.91 -28.97 -2.76
CA VAL A 441 3.70 -28.67 -4.17
C VAL A 441 2.25 -28.25 -4.35
N LEU A 442 2.06 -26.96 -4.65
CA LEU A 442 0.74 -26.35 -4.83
C LEU A 442 0.26 -26.49 -6.28
N GLN A 443 -1.06 -26.42 -6.48
CA GLN A 443 -1.70 -26.30 -7.79
C GLN A 443 -1.21 -25.04 -8.53
N ASP A 444 -1.27 -23.88 -7.85
CA ASP A 444 -0.76 -22.63 -8.38
C ASP A 444 0.74 -22.53 -8.06
N THR A 445 1.57 -22.83 -9.05
CA THR A 445 3.02 -22.79 -8.91
C THR A 445 3.55 -21.37 -8.97
N TRP A 446 4.28 -20.95 -7.93
CA TRP A 446 4.90 -19.63 -7.86
C TRP A 446 6.42 -19.71 -7.98
N LEU A 447 6.97 -18.94 -8.92
CA LEU A 447 8.41 -18.72 -9.09
C LEU A 447 8.71 -17.24 -8.88
N PHE A 448 9.81 -16.96 -8.18
CA PHE A 448 10.29 -15.61 -7.93
C PHE A 448 11.04 -15.06 -9.13
N GLY A 449 11.00 -13.75 -9.34
CA GLY A 449 11.91 -13.08 -10.26
C GLY A 449 13.36 -13.33 -9.86
N GLY A 450 14.18 -13.83 -10.79
CA GLY A 450 15.56 -14.24 -10.54
C GLY A 450 15.98 -15.41 -11.41
N THR A 451 17.10 -16.04 -11.10
CA THR A 451 17.61 -17.17 -11.88
C THR A 451 16.87 -18.48 -11.56
N VAL A 452 16.91 -19.42 -12.49
CA VAL A 452 16.42 -20.79 -12.25
C VAL A 452 17.10 -21.42 -11.05
N LYS A 453 18.41 -21.21 -10.90
CA LYS A 453 19.21 -21.68 -9.77
C LYS A 453 18.67 -21.13 -8.43
N GLU A 454 18.43 -19.82 -8.34
CA GLU A 454 17.90 -19.17 -7.14
C GLU A 454 16.50 -19.70 -6.79
N ASN A 455 15.68 -19.96 -7.78
CA ASN A 455 14.35 -20.51 -7.57
C ASN A 455 14.36 -21.93 -7.00
N ILE A 456 15.27 -22.80 -7.47
CA ILE A 456 15.43 -24.15 -6.90
C ILE A 456 16.06 -24.05 -5.51
N LYS A 457 17.10 -23.22 -5.35
CA LYS A 457 17.83 -23.00 -4.10
C LYS A 457 16.97 -22.39 -2.98
N TYR A 458 15.85 -21.78 -3.32
CA TYR A 458 14.93 -21.16 -2.33
C TYR A 458 14.49 -22.12 -1.21
N GLY A 459 14.43 -23.42 -1.47
CA GLY A 459 14.12 -24.46 -0.48
C GLY A 459 15.24 -24.70 0.54
N LYS A 460 16.51 -24.46 0.15
CA LYS A 460 17.70 -24.70 0.97
C LYS A 460 18.80 -23.71 0.59
N GLU A 461 18.96 -22.63 1.36
CA GLU A 461 19.85 -21.51 1.02
C GLU A 461 21.34 -21.88 0.94
N ASP A 462 21.79 -22.88 1.69
CA ASP A 462 23.17 -23.38 1.74
C ASP A 462 23.45 -24.49 0.70
N ALA A 463 22.50 -24.84 -0.17
CA ALA A 463 22.66 -25.89 -1.16
C ALA A 463 23.79 -25.60 -2.14
N THR A 464 24.59 -26.64 -2.39
CA THR A 464 25.66 -26.62 -3.39
C THR A 464 25.08 -26.77 -4.82
N ASP A 465 25.88 -26.39 -5.82
CA ASP A 465 25.48 -26.52 -7.23
C ASP A 465 25.21 -27.99 -7.61
N ASP A 466 25.98 -28.94 -7.06
CA ASP A 466 25.77 -30.37 -7.30
C ASP A 466 24.45 -30.86 -6.69
N GLU A 467 24.05 -30.37 -5.52
CA GLU A 467 22.75 -30.69 -4.92
C GLU A 467 21.59 -30.15 -5.78
N ILE A 468 21.71 -28.92 -6.26
CA ILE A 468 20.72 -28.30 -7.16
C ILE A 468 20.58 -29.10 -8.45
N ILE A 469 21.71 -29.50 -9.06
CA ILE A 469 21.70 -30.31 -10.29
C ILE A 469 21.09 -31.70 -10.03
N ARG A 470 21.39 -32.34 -8.89
CA ARG A 470 20.78 -33.63 -8.52
C ARG A 470 19.27 -33.50 -8.34
N ALA A 471 18.82 -32.47 -7.63
CA ALA A 471 17.40 -32.20 -7.45
C ALA A 471 16.68 -31.95 -8.78
N ALA A 472 17.28 -31.15 -9.68
CA ALA A 472 16.73 -30.91 -11.01
C ALA A 472 16.68 -32.17 -11.90
N LYS A 473 17.65 -33.08 -11.77
CA LYS A 473 17.62 -34.38 -12.45
C LYS A 473 16.52 -35.28 -11.92
N ALA A 474 16.37 -35.35 -10.60
CA ALA A 474 15.32 -36.15 -9.95
C ALA A 474 13.90 -35.62 -10.27
N ALA A 475 13.77 -34.32 -10.48
CA ALA A 475 12.53 -33.68 -10.93
C ALA A 475 12.35 -33.69 -12.46
N HIS A 476 13.18 -34.37 -13.24
CA HIS A 476 13.12 -34.44 -14.70
C HIS A 476 13.22 -33.08 -15.44
N VAL A 477 13.65 -31.99 -14.78
CA VAL A 477 13.71 -30.64 -15.36
C VAL A 477 15.11 -30.23 -15.84
N HIS A 478 16.15 -31.01 -15.52
CA HIS A 478 17.54 -30.70 -15.86
C HIS A 478 17.78 -30.52 -17.38
N HIS A 479 17.17 -31.36 -18.20
CA HIS A 479 17.32 -31.28 -19.66
C HIS A 479 16.74 -29.95 -20.17
N PHE A 480 15.54 -29.59 -19.75
CA PHE A 480 14.91 -28.31 -20.07
C PHE A 480 15.80 -27.13 -19.65
N ILE A 481 16.32 -27.13 -18.42
CA ILE A 481 17.19 -26.05 -17.94
C ILE A 481 18.42 -25.88 -18.86
N LYS A 482 18.98 -26.95 -19.35
CA LYS A 482 20.12 -26.91 -20.30
C LYS A 482 19.76 -26.36 -21.69
N THR A 483 18.51 -26.38 -22.09
CA THR A 483 18.06 -25.76 -23.35
C THR A 483 17.91 -24.25 -23.26
N LEU A 484 17.90 -23.69 -22.04
CA LEU A 484 17.83 -22.24 -21.82
C LEU A 484 19.19 -21.59 -22.18
N PRO A 485 19.18 -20.35 -22.69
CA PRO A 485 20.39 -19.67 -23.14
C PRO A 485 21.55 -19.64 -22.14
N ASN A 486 21.24 -19.44 -20.85
CA ASN A 486 22.20 -19.38 -19.75
C ASN A 486 22.07 -20.58 -18.78
N GLY A 487 21.35 -21.64 -19.15
CA GLY A 487 21.11 -22.79 -18.29
C GLY A 487 20.52 -22.41 -16.92
N TYR A 488 21.14 -22.85 -15.83
CA TYR A 488 20.73 -22.55 -14.46
C TYR A 488 20.79 -21.05 -14.09
N ASN A 489 21.56 -20.25 -14.81
CA ASN A 489 21.66 -18.80 -14.63
C ASN A 489 20.66 -18.02 -15.50
N SER A 490 19.79 -18.70 -16.24
CA SER A 490 18.72 -18.06 -17.00
C SER A 490 17.76 -17.36 -16.07
N ILE A 491 17.41 -16.10 -16.38
CA ILE A 491 16.51 -15.26 -15.58
C ILE A 491 15.07 -15.61 -15.94
N LEU A 492 14.27 -15.88 -14.93
CA LEU A 492 12.83 -15.95 -15.00
C LEU A 492 12.26 -14.54 -14.78
N ASN A 493 11.37 -14.09 -15.67
CA ASN A 493 10.68 -12.81 -15.48
C ASN A 493 9.68 -12.87 -14.30
N GLU A 494 9.23 -11.73 -13.82
CA GLU A 494 8.33 -11.63 -12.64
C GLU A 494 7.03 -12.44 -12.80
N GLU A 495 6.50 -12.53 -14.02
CA GLU A 495 5.32 -13.34 -14.32
C GLU A 495 5.68 -14.80 -14.68
N SER A 496 6.98 -15.12 -14.78
CA SER A 496 7.49 -16.41 -15.26
C SER A 496 6.83 -16.85 -16.58
N SER A 497 6.46 -15.88 -17.44
CA SER A 497 5.79 -16.13 -18.72
C SER A 497 6.71 -16.76 -19.76
N ASN A 498 8.02 -16.77 -19.50
CA ASN A 498 9.03 -17.41 -20.36
C ASN A 498 9.21 -18.91 -20.11
N VAL A 499 8.40 -19.52 -19.25
CA VAL A 499 8.36 -20.97 -18.98
C VAL A 499 6.92 -21.47 -18.96
N SER A 500 6.68 -22.69 -19.47
CA SER A 500 5.34 -23.30 -19.48
C SER A 500 4.85 -23.66 -18.06
N ALA A 501 3.54 -23.85 -17.89
CA ALA A 501 2.96 -24.26 -16.61
C ALA A 501 3.58 -25.57 -16.09
N GLY A 502 3.78 -26.56 -16.95
CA GLY A 502 4.42 -27.82 -16.58
C GLY A 502 5.89 -27.66 -16.17
N GLN A 503 6.65 -26.79 -16.86
CA GLN A 503 8.03 -26.48 -16.49
C GLN A 503 8.09 -25.76 -15.12
N LYS A 504 7.17 -24.84 -14.84
CA LYS A 504 7.04 -24.21 -13.51
C LYS A 504 6.82 -25.27 -12.43
N GLN A 505 5.93 -26.22 -12.68
CA GLN A 505 5.63 -27.29 -11.73
C GLN A 505 6.85 -28.18 -11.48
N LEU A 506 7.59 -28.59 -12.53
CA LEU A 506 8.83 -29.37 -12.38
C LEU A 506 9.91 -28.61 -11.59
N LEU A 507 10.05 -27.30 -11.80
CA LEU A 507 10.97 -26.46 -11.01
C LEU A 507 10.57 -26.39 -9.55
N THR A 508 9.26 -26.32 -9.27
CA THR A 508 8.73 -26.33 -7.88
C THR A 508 8.96 -27.71 -7.24
N ILE A 509 8.79 -28.81 -7.97
CA ILE A 509 9.12 -30.16 -7.50
C ILE A 509 10.62 -30.26 -7.18
N ALA A 510 11.51 -29.73 -8.05
CA ALA A 510 12.95 -29.71 -7.79
C ALA A 510 13.30 -28.93 -6.50
N ARG A 511 12.60 -27.80 -6.22
CA ARG A 511 12.72 -27.04 -4.97
C ARG A 511 12.38 -27.90 -3.75
N VAL A 512 11.31 -28.69 -3.83
CA VAL A 512 10.87 -29.57 -2.71
C VAL A 512 11.80 -30.77 -2.56
N ILE A 513 12.28 -31.39 -3.64
CA ILE A 513 13.27 -32.48 -3.59
C ILE A 513 14.54 -32.01 -2.85
N LEU A 514 14.98 -30.77 -3.12
CA LEU A 514 16.18 -30.21 -2.50
C LEU A 514 16.07 -30.05 -0.97
N THR A 515 14.86 -29.85 -0.43
CA THR A 515 14.63 -29.71 1.02
C THR A 515 14.62 -31.03 1.76
N ASP A 516 14.43 -32.16 1.06
CA ASP A 516 14.33 -33.52 1.62
C ASP A 516 13.36 -33.64 2.82
N PRO A 517 12.08 -33.25 2.65
CA PRO A 517 11.12 -33.23 3.74
C PRO A 517 10.66 -34.64 4.15
N LYS A 518 10.17 -34.80 5.39
CA LYS A 518 9.61 -36.07 5.89
C LYS A 518 8.16 -36.30 5.48
N ILE A 519 7.42 -35.22 5.34
CA ILE A 519 6.01 -35.26 5.00
C ILE A 519 5.79 -34.39 3.76
N LEU A 520 5.03 -34.88 2.80
CA LEU A 520 4.70 -34.21 1.57
C LEU A 520 3.22 -33.82 1.55
N ILE A 521 2.95 -32.67 0.95
CA ILE A 521 1.62 -32.19 0.64
C ILE A 521 1.61 -31.84 -0.85
N LEU A 522 0.77 -32.55 -1.59
CA LEU A 522 0.70 -32.46 -3.03
C LEU A 522 -0.72 -32.09 -3.47
N ASP A 523 -0.86 -30.99 -4.20
CA ASP A 523 -2.14 -30.58 -4.80
C ASP A 523 -2.08 -30.80 -6.32
N GLU A 524 -2.86 -31.78 -6.79
CA GLU A 524 -2.72 -32.39 -8.11
C GLU A 524 -3.72 -31.81 -9.13
N ALA A 525 -3.63 -30.53 -9.48
CA ALA A 525 -4.43 -29.98 -10.57
C ALA A 525 -3.54 -29.64 -11.78
N THR A 526 -3.71 -30.37 -12.87
CA THR A 526 -2.90 -30.23 -14.11
C THR A 526 -3.76 -30.04 -15.36
N SER A 527 -4.88 -29.36 -15.27
CA SER A 527 -5.89 -29.25 -16.34
C SER A 527 -5.45 -28.55 -17.64
N SER A 528 -4.18 -28.09 -17.74
CA SER A 528 -3.68 -27.31 -18.91
C SER A 528 -2.23 -27.65 -19.32
N ILE A 529 -1.79 -28.89 -19.08
CA ILE A 529 -0.41 -29.34 -19.40
C ILE A 529 -0.47 -30.36 -20.53
N ASP A 530 0.51 -30.32 -21.43
CA ASP A 530 0.63 -31.31 -22.50
C ASP A 530 0.99 -32.70 -21.95
N THR A 531 0.51 -33.75 -22.63
CA THR A 531 0.65 -35.16 -22.20
C THR A 531 2.09 -35.59 -21.93
N ARG A 532 3.07 -35.09 -22.68
CA ARG A 532 4.46 -35.47 -22.47
C ARG A 532 5.02 -34.89 -21.18
N THR A 533 4.80 -33.60 -20.95
CA THR A 533 5.21 -32.94 -19.70
C THR A 533 4.45 -33.50 -18.50
N GLU A 534 3.20 -33.91 -18.68
CA GLU A 534 2.42 -34.58 -17.66
C GLU A 534 3.06 -35.89 -17.18
N ILE A 535 3.56 -36.72 -18.11
CA ILE A 535 4.28 -37.96 -17.77
C ILE A 535 5.56 -37.64 -16.98
N GLU A 536 6.30 -36.57 -17.36
CA GLU A 536 7.50 -36.15 -16.65
C GLU A 536 7.18 -35.66 -15.23
N ILE A 537 6.09 -34.91 -15.05
CA ILE A 537 5.61 -34.47 -13.74
C ILE A 537 5.23 -35.68 -12.87
N GLN A 538 4.49 -36.66 -13.43
CA GLN A 538 4.10 -37.87 -12.69
C GLN A 538 5.34 -38.63 -12.19
N LYS A 539 6.33 -38.84 -13.04
CA LYS A 539 7.59 -39.48 -12.65
C LYS A 539 8.34 -38.70 -11.57
N ALA A 540 8.38 -37.37 -11.69
CA ALA A 540 8.99 -36.52 -10.68
C ALA A 540 8.26 -36.57 -9.34
N MET A 541 6.93 -36.63 -9.37
CA MET A 541 6.11 -36.80 -8.16
C MET A 541 6.30 -38.18 -7.52
N ASP A 542 6.36 -39.26 -8.32
CA ASP A 542 6.60 -40.62 -7.80
C ASP A 542 7.97 -40.70 -7.14
N ASN A 543 9.02 -40.14 -7.75
CA ASN A 543 10.35 -40.04 -7.15
C ASN A 543 10.33 -39.22 -5.85
N LEU A 544 9.57 -38.12 -5.82
CA LEU A 544 9.45 -37.27 -4.63
C LEU A 544 8.76 -38.00 -3.49
N MET A 545 7.74 -38.83 -3.77
CA MET A 545 6.96 -39.55 -2.75
C MET A 545 7.66 -40.78 -2.17
N GLU A 546 8.71 -41.27 -2.81
CA GLU A 546 9.40 -42.51 -2.37
C GLU A 546 9.93 -42.36 -0.94
N GLY A 547 9.51 -43.27 -0.04
CA GLY A 547 9.92 -43.31 1.35
C GLY A 547 9.38 -42.18 2.24
N ARG A 548 8.44 -41.36 1.77
CA ARG A 548 7.89 -40.21 2.51
C ARG A 548 6.38 -40.34 2.72
N THR A 549 5.92 -39.85 3.88
CA THR A 549 4.48 -39.75 4.13
C THR A 549 3.88 -38.66 3.25
N SER A 550 2.95 -39.01 2.37
CA SER A 550 2.47 -38.10 1.32
C SER A 550 0.95 -37.91 1.40
N PHE A 551 0.51 -36.67 1.63
CA PHE A 551 -0.88 -36.25 1.54
C PHE A 551 -1.15 -35.67 0.15
N ILE A 552 -2.07 -36.26 -0.61
CA ILE A 552 -2.33 -35.90 -1.99
C ILE A 552 -3.81 -35.49 -2.11
N ILE A 553 -4.06 -34.23 -2.50
CA ILE A 553 -5.39 -33.83 -2.95
C ILE A 553 -5.54 -34.40 -4.36
N ALA A 554 -6.15 -35.57 -4.46
CA ALA A 554 -6.15 -36.32 -5.69
C ALA A 554 -7.28 -35.87 -6.63
N HIS A 555 -6.90 -35.55 -7.85
CA HIS A 555 -7.78 -35.26 -8.99
C HIS A 555 -7.57 -36.25 -10.14
N ARG A 556 -6.65 -37.20 -9.98
CA ARG A 556 -6.33 -38.23 -10.99
C ARG A 556 -6.62 -39.62 -10.49
N LEU A 557 -7.15 -40.43 -11.40
CA LEU A 557 -7.51 -41.82 -11.12
C LEU A 557 -6.29 -42.67 -10.72
N SER A 558 -5.17 -42.52 -11.38
CA SER A 558 -3.91 -43.25 -11.10
C SER A 558 -3.42 -43.01 -9.67
N THR A 559 -3.48 -41.79 -9.21
CA THR A 559 -3.04 -41.39 -7.87
C THR A 559 -3.94 -41.96 -6.80
N ILE A 560 -5.26 -41.99 -7.06
CA ILE A 560 -6.26 -42.54 -6.13
C ILE A 560 -6.08 -44.07 -6.02
N LYS A 561 -5.92 -44.78 -7.15
CA LYS A 561 -5.75 -46.25 -7.17
C LYS A 561 -4.50 -46.73 -6.44
N ASN A 562 -3.42 -45.96 -6.52
CA ASN A 562 -2.10 -46.32 -5.95
C ASN A 562 -1.90 -45.79 -4.52
N ALA A 563 -2.93 -45.23 -3.87
CA ALA A 563 -2.85 -44.75 -2.51
C ALA A 563 -3.00 -45.88 -1.49
N ASP A 564 -2.17 -45.87 -0.44
CA ASP A 564 -2.26 -46.84 0.68
C ASP A 564 -3.49 -46.57 1.56
N LEU A 565 -3.96 -45.34 1.59
CA LEU A 565 -5.16 -44.93 2.32
C LEU A 565 -5.88 -43.80 1.57
N ILE A 566 -7.16 -44.00 1.34
CA ILE A 566 -8.06 -42.99 0.79
C ILE A 566 -8.92 -42.43 1.92
N LEU A 567 -8.92 -41.10 2.09
CA LEU A 567 -9.81 -40.38 2.98
C LEU A 567 -10.88 -39.67 2.14
N VAL A 568 -12.09 -40.14 2.24
CA VAL A 568 -13.25 -39.63 1.48
C VAL A 568 -13.93 -38.56 2.32
N MET A 569 -13.89 -37.34 1.87
CA MET A 569 -14.45 -36.19 2.58
C MET A 569 -15.75 -35.70 1.97
N ASN A 570 -16.74 -35.45 2.82
CA ASN A 570 -17.99 -34.79 2.45
C ASN A 570 -18.41 -33.82 3.56
N HIS A 571 -18.72 -32.57 3.22
CA HIS A 571 -19.17 -31.54 4.17
C HIS A 571 -18.33 -31.41 5.45
N GLY A 572 -17.00 -31.59 5.32
CA GLY A 572 -16.05 -31.42 6.42
C GLY A 572 -15.80 -32.63 7.30
N ASP A 573 -16.42 -33.78 6.99
CA ASP A 573 -16.24 -35.04 7.70
C ASP A 573 -15.58 -36.09 6.81
N ILE A 574 -14.89 -37.07 7.42
CA ILE A 574 -14.49 -38.31 6.75
C ILE A 574 -15.70 -39.23 6.74
N VAL A 575 -16.31 -39.41 5.58
CA VAL A 575 -17.46 -40.32 5.42
C VAL A 575 -17.03 -41.77 5.22
N GLU A 576 -15.88 -41.99 4.56
CA GLU A 576 -15.29 -43.29 4.31
C GLU A 576 -13.76 -43.21 4.35
N GLN A 577 -13.11 -44.31 4.75
CA GLN A 577 -11.68 -44.49 4.66
C GLN A 577 -11.31 -45.94 4.39
N GLY A 578 -10.27 -46.18 3.58
CA GLY A 578 -9.81 -47.52 3.20
C GLY A 578 -8.96 -47.50 1.95
N THR A 579 -8.65 -48.65 1.39
CA THR A 579 -7.99 -48.79 0.09
C THR A 579 -9.00 -48.63 -1.06
N HIS A 580 -8.52 -48.45 -2.27
CA HIS A 580 -9.37 -48.33 -3.46
C HIS A 580 -10.35 -49.54 -3.61
N GLU A 581 -9.84 -50.77 -3.49
CA GLU A 581 -10.65 -52.00 -3.63
C GLU A 581 -11.67 -52.11 -2.50
N GLU A 582 -11.28 -51.83 -1.25
CA GLU A 582 -12.17 -51.87 -0.09
C GLU A 582 -13.34 -50.91 -0.23
N LEU A 583 -13.07 -49.70 -0.71
CA LEU A 583 -14.08 -48.66 -0.85
C LEU A 583 -15.01 -48.90 -2.04
N LEU A 584 -14.51 -49.41 -3.15
CA LEU A 584 -15.37 -49.81 -4.28
C LEU A 584 -16.31 -50.94 -3.89
N ASN A 585 -15.81 -51.97 -3.17
CA ASN A 585 -16.62 -53.11 -2.75
C ASN A 585 -17.71 -52.73 -1.74
N LYS A 586 -17.57 -51.62 -1.03
CA LYS A 586 -18.60 -51.07 -0.13
C LYS A 586 -19.79 -50.47 -0.86
N ASN A 587 -19.66 -50.14 -2.16
CA ASN A 587 -20.69 -49.45 -2.96
C ASN A 587 -21.29 -48.23 -2.24
N GLY A 588 -20.41 -47.44 -1.57
CA GLY A 588 -20.79 -46.26 -0.82
C GLY A 588 -20.47 -44.96 -1.57
N PHE A 589 -20.34 -43.87 -0.83
CA PHE A 589 -20.11 -42.54 -1.38
C PHE A 589 -18.86 -42.46 -2.28
N TYR A 590 -17.79 -43.21 -1.96
CA TYR A 590 -16.62 -43.32 -2.80
C TYR A 590 -16.92 -43.96 -4.16
N ALA A 591 -17.66 -45.06 -4.19
CA ALA A 591 -18.03 -45.75 -5.42
C ALA A 591 -18.88 -44.84 -6.32
N ASP A 592 -19.85 -44.11 -5.74
CA ASP A 592 -20.67 -43.14 -6.48
C ASP A 592 -19.81 -42.01 -7.06
N LEU A 593 -18.86 -41.45 -6.26
CA LEU A 593 -17.96 -40.43 -6.70
C LEU A 593 -17.01 -40.90 -7.81
N TYR A 594 -16.51 -42.12 -7.67
CA TYR A 594 -15.64 -42.77 -8.65
C TYR A 594 -16.36 -42.99 -9.97
N ASN A 595 -17.52 -43.59 -9.95
CA ASN A 595 -18.32 -43.89 -11.14
C ASN A 595 -18.72 -42.58 -11.85
N SER A 596 -19.18 -41.57 -11.11
CA SER A 596 -19.59 -40.30 -11.71
C SER A 596 -18.43 -39.46 -12.33
N GLN A 597 -17.20 -39.70 -11.92
CA GLN A 597 -16.04 -38.94 -12.43
C GLN A 597 -15.19 -39.69 -13.46
N PHE A 598 -15.24 -41.00 -13.48
CA PHE A 598 -14.25 -41.84 -14.20
C PHE A 598 -14.84 -42.98 -15.04
N GLU A 599 -16.15 -43.34 -14.93
CA GLU A 599 -16.76 -44.39 -15.78
C GLU A 599 -16.94 -43.92 -17.23
N ASP A 600 -17.24 -42.66 -17.47
CA ASP A 600 -17.38 -42.10 -18.84
C ASP A 600 -16.09 -42.13 -19.66
N CYS A 601 -14.94 -42.35 -19.02
CA CYS A 601 -13.64 -42.41 -19.73
C CYS A 601 -13.27 -43.83 -20.22
N ASN A 602 -13.99 -44.88 -19.84
CA ASN A 602 -13.66 -46.25 -20.26
C ASN A 602 -14.42 -46.70 -21.52
N ASP A 603 -15.50 -46.03 -21.91
CA ASP A 603 -16.31 -46.40 -23.08
C ASP A 603 -15.78 -45.85 -24.43
N GLU A 604 -14.67 -45.05 -24.42
CA GLU A 604 -14.04 -44.55 -25.64
C GLU A 604 -12.78 -45.35 -26.07
N ILE A 605 -12.46 -46.49 -25.44
CA ILE A 605 -11.29 -47.33 -25.75
C ILE A 605 -11.72 -48.81 -26.07
N GLU A 606 -12.84 -49.02 -26.71
CA GLU A 606 -13.12 -50.28 -27.43
C GLU A 606 -13.24 -50.07 -28.96
#